data_26314a46af79455c4de6edb3f04324fc
#
_entry.id   26314a46af79455c4de6edb3f04324fc
#
_cell.length_a   1.000
_cell.length_b   1.000
_cell.length_c   1.000
_cell.angle_alpha   90.00
_cell.angle_beta   90.00
_cell.angle_gamma   90.00
#
_symmetry.space_group_name_H-M   'P 1'
#
loop_
_entity.id
_entity.type
_entity.pdbx_description
1 polymer ?
#
loop_
_entity_poly.entity_id
_entity_poly.type
_entity_poly.pdbx_seq_one_letter_code
_entity_poly.pdbx_strand_id
1 'polypeptide(L)'
;MKAFYDQQPERLTIDNDGTYVFRWNIEEITEEERTQWQCDEVRCSGNPDIDKVKLAIIRDSYDADREFSIINKYNSHQLGVTVNPDAVDNYTKYLNFLKEIDNILLQGF
;
A
#
# COMPACT_ATOMS: atom_id res chain seq x y z
N MET A 1 -3.41 -5.57 -1.77
CA MET A 1 -3.94 -6.69 -2.57
C MET A 1 -5.26 -6.29 -3.18
N LYS A 2 -5.47 -6.63 -4.44
CA LYS A 2 -6.72 -6.27 -5.13
C LYS A 2 -7.83 -7.26 -4.76
N ALA A 3 -9.03 -6.73 -4.49
CA ALA A 3 -10.20 -7.52 -4.12
C ALA A 3 -11.43 -7.08 -4.89
N PHE A 4 -12.39 -8.00 -5.05
CA PHE A 4 -13.63 -7.78 -5.79
C PHE A 4 -14.83 -8.18 -4.93
N TYR A 5 -15.87 -7.36 -4.95
CA TYR A 5 -17.09 -7.54 -4.16
C TYR A 5 -18.32 -7.31 -5.03
N ASP A 6 -19.41 -8.02 -4.73
CA ASP A 6 -20.70 -7.85 -5.42
C ASP A 6 -21.40 -6.57 -4.97
N GLN A 7 -21.12 -6.09 -3.77
CA GLN A 7 -21.67 -4.85 -3.21
C GLN A 7 -20.52 -3.93 -2.81
N GLN A 8 -20.79 -2.63 -2.69
CA GLN A 8 -19.79 -1.66 -2.27
C GLN A 8 -19.25 -2.01 -0.88
N PRO A 9 -17.95 -2.32 -0.77
CA PRO A 9 -17.36 -2.60 0.53
C PRO A 9 -17.13 -1.31 1.32
N GLU A 10 -17.08 -1.42 2.64
CA GLU A 10 -16.72 -0.32 3.52
C GLU A 10 -15.20 -0.12 3.53
N ARG A 11 -14.76 1.09 3.80
CA ARG A 11 -13.34 1.44 3.92
C ARG A 11 -12.67 0.65 5.05
N LEU A 12 -13.35 0.50 6.19
CA LEU A 12 -12.88 -0.27 7.34
C LEU A 12 -13.92 -1.30 7.75
N THR A 13 -13.50 -2.56 7.86
CA THR A 13 -14.33 -3.64 8.41
C THR A 13 -13.60 -4.28 9.56
N ILE A 14 -14.24 -4.36 10.72
CA ILE A 14 -13.70 -5.02 11.91
C ILE A 14 -14.34 -6.40 12.02
N ASP A 15 -13.52 -7.45 11.99
CA ASP A 15 -13.98 -8.84 12.07
C ASP A 15 -14.00 -9.34 13.51
N ASN A 16 -14.80 -10.39 13.77
CA ASN A 16 -14.95 -10.95 15.11
C ASN A 16 -13.73 -11.77 15.58
N ASP A 17 -12.79 -12.04 14.68
CA ASP A 17 -11.59 -12.85 14.97
C ASP A 17 -10.40 -12.02 15.47
N GLY A 18 -10.59 -10.74 15.76
CA GLY A 18 -9.52 -9.84 16.22
C GLY A 18 -8.71 -9.24 15.10
N THR A 19 -9.19 -9.32 13.86
CA THR A 19 -8.56 -8.68 12.69
C THR A 19 -9.45 -7.57 12.14
N TYR A 20 -8.86 -6.72 11.29
CA TYR A 20 -9.62 -5.72 10.55
C TYR A 20 -9.05 -5.60 9.14
N VAL A 21 -9.91 -5.15 8.21
CA VAL A 21 -9.54 -4.93 6.81
C VAL A 21 -9.71 -3.46 6.49
N PHE A 22 -8.66 -2.86 5.93
CA PHE A 22 -8.69 -1.50 5.42
C PHE A 22 -8.69 -1.53 3.89
N ARG A 23 -9.58 -0.74 3.26
CA ARG A 23 -9.75 -0.68 1.81
C ARG A 23 -9.62 0.74 1.30
N TRP A 24 -9.05 0.85 0.10
CA TRP A 24 -8.95 2.13 -0.63
C TRP A 24 -9.10 1.86 -2.12
N ASN A 25 -9.17 2.93 -2.92
CA ASN A 25 -9.44 2.83 -4.36
C ASN A 25 -10.69 2.01 -4.64
N ILE A 26 -11.76 2.26 -3.87
CA ILE A 26 -13.04 1.57 -4.01
C ILE A 26 -13.76 2.15 -5.22
N GLU A 27 -13.96 1.34 -6.26
CA GLU A 27 -14.60 1.77 -7.49
C GLU A 27 -15.55 0.72 -8.05
N GLU A 28 -16.60 1.19 -8.73
CA GLU A 28 -17.57 0.33 -9.39
C GLU A 28 -17.10 0.01 -10.80
N ILE A 29 -17.15 -1.28 -11.16
CA ILE A 29 -16.79 -1.78 -12.48
C ILE A 29 -18.00 -2.46 -13.09
N THR A 30 -18.39 -2.06 -14.30
CA THR A 30 -19.47 -2.70 -15.05
C THR A 30 -18.91 -3.37 -16.30
N GLU A 31 -19.06 -4.70 -16.39
CA GLU A 31 -18.68 -5.50 -17.55
C GLU A 31 -19.84 -6.43 -17.92
N GLU A 32 -20.24 -6.46 -19.20
CA GLU A 32 -21.25 -7.40 -19.74
C GLU A 32 -22.53 -7.46 -18.89
N GLU A 33 -23.10 -6.31 -18.52
CA GLU A 33 -24.32 -6.21 -17.69
C GLU A 33 -24.14 -6.66 -16.23
N ARG A 34 -22.90 -7.00 -15.82
CA ARG A 34 -22.59 -7.34 -14.45
C ARG A 34 -21.83 -6.18 -13.77
N THR A 35 -22.32 -5.80 -12.60
CA THR A 35 -21.67 -4.77 -11.78
C THR A 35 -20.91 -5.43 -10.63
N GLN A 36 -19.65 -5.06 -10.49
CA GLN A 36 -18.78 -5.45 -9.38
C GLN A 36 -18.11 -4.23 -8.78
N TRP A 37 -17.66 -4.38 -7.54
CA TRP A 37 -16.82 -3.38 -6.88
C TRP A 37 -15.40 -3.91 -6.77
N GLN A 38 -14.45 -3.06 -7.12
CA GLN A 38 -13.03 -3.35 -7.03
C GLN A 38 -12.39 -2.43 -6.02
N CYS A 39 -11.45 -2.93 -5.25
CA CYS A 39 -10.66 -2.11 -4.33
C CYS A 39 -9.29 -2.73 -4.08
N ASP A 40 -8.41 -1.96 -3.46
CA ASP A 40 -7.21 -2.47 -2.83
C ASP A 40 -7.51 -2.67 -1.35
N GLU A 41 -6.96 -3.71 -0.74
CA GLU A 41 -7.17 -3.98 0.68
C GLU A 41 -5.95 -4.59 1.36
N VAL A 42 -5.85 -4.35 2.67
CA VAL A 42 -4.89 -5.01 3.56
C VAL A 42 -5.60 -5.46 4.82
N ARG A 43 -5.14 -6.57 5.40
CA ARG A 43 -5.65 -7.11 6.66
C ARG A 43 -4.63 -6.93 7.76
N CYS A 44 -5.08 -6.44 8.91
CA CYS A 44 -4.25 -6.22 10.09
C CYS A 44 -4.88 -6.89 11.31
N SER A 45 -4.07 -7.12 12.35
CA SER A 45 -4.52 -7.69 13.61
C SER A 45 -4.63 -6.63 14.69
N GLY A 46 -5.50 -6.87 15.66
CA GLY A 46 -5.69 -6.00 16.82
C GLY A 46 -6.65 -4.85 16.57
N ASN A 47 -6.50 -3.78 17.32
CA ASN A 47 -7.32 -2.58 17.17
C ASN A 47 -6.87 -1.78 15.95
N PRO A 48 -7.81 -1.14 15.21
CA PRO A 48 -7.47 -0.30 14.08
C PRO A 48 -6.46 0.79 14.44
N ASP A 49 -5.39 0.87 13.64
CA ASP A 49 -4.25 1.75 13.87
C ASP A 49 -3.69 2.19 12.51
N ILE A 50 -3.59 3.49 12.30
CA ILE A 50 -3.12 4.07 11.04
C ILE A 50 -1.69 3.62 10.71
N ASP A 51 -0.80 3.56 11.70
CA ASP A 51 0.60 3.17 11.48
C ASP A 51 0.72 1.70 11.07
N LYS A 52 -0.10 0.82 11.65
CA LYS A 52 -0.17 -0.58 11.25
C LYS A 52 -0.67 -0.73 9.82
N VAL A 53 -1.70 0.02 9.45
CA VAL A 53 -2.24 0.01 8.09
C VAL A 53 -1.20 0.50 7.10
N LYS A 54 -0.51 1.59 7.40
CA LYS A 54 0.56 2.12 6.56
C LYS A 54 1.64 1.05 6.31
N LEU A 55 2.11 0.40 7.37
CA LEU A 55 3.11 -0.65 7.24
C LEU A 55 2.60 -1.83 6.41
N ALA A 56 1.35 -2.25 6.62
CA ALA A 56 0.75 -3.34 5.86
C ALA A 56 0.67 -3.02 4.36
N ILE A 57 0.32 -1.78 4.00
CA ILE A 57 0.29 -1.34 2.61
C ILE A 57 1.70 -1.35 2.00
N ILE A 58 2.69 -0.85 2.74
CA ILE A 58 4.08 -0.87 2.30
C ILE A 58 4.53 -2.32 2.05
N ARG A 59 4.29 -3.23 2.99
CA ARG A 59 4.72 -4.63 2.90
C ARG A 59 3.99 -5.43 1.82
N ASP A 60 2.81 -5.00 1.41
CA ASP A 60 2.10 -5.62 0.27
C ASP A 60 2.85 -5.40 -1.05
N SER A 61 3.58 -4.30 -1.18
CA SER A 61 4.33 -3.95 -2.40
C SER A 61 5.85 -4.10 -2.25
N TYR A 62 6.39 -3.88 -1.05
CA TYR A 62 7.83 -3.91 -0.76
C TYR A 62 8.08 -4.70 0.52
N ASP A 63 8.81 -5.81 0.42
CA ASP A 63 9.30 -6.46 1.64
C ASP A 63 10.44 -5.62 2.26
N ALA A 64 10.81 -5.95 3.50
CA ALA A 64 11.81 -5.19 4.23
C ALA A 64 13.19 -5.21 3.54
N ASP A 65 13.56 -6.35 2.95
CA ASP A 65 14.84 -6.49 2.27
C ASP A 65 14.91 -5.63 1.01
N ARG A 66 13.81 -5.59 0.25
CA ARG A 66 13.72 -4.75 -0.95
C ARG A 66 13.77 -3.27 -0.60
N GLU A 67 13.02 -2.84 0.42
CA GLU A 67 13.03 -1.47 0.91
C GLU A 67 14.44 -1.05 1.32
N PHE A 68 15.09 -1.88 2.13
CA PHE A 68 16.46 -1.65 2.60
C PHE A 68 17.45 -1.56 1.42
N SER A 69 17.33 -2.45 0.44
CA SER A 69 18.17 -2.45 -0.75
C SER A 69 18.02 -1.16 -1.57
N ILE A 70 16.79 -0.68 -1.76
CA ILE A 70 16.52 0.56 -2.50
C ILE A 70 17.20 1.75 -1.82
N ILE A 71 17.06 1.87 -0.50
CA ILE A 71 17.64 2.96 0.28
C ILE A 71 19.18 2.89 0.25
N ASN A 72 19.76 1.72 0.45
CA ASN A 72 21.21 1.52 0.46
C ASN A 72 21.86 1.79 -0.89
N LYS A 73 21.25 1.34 -1.96
CA LYS A 73 21.75 1.61 -3.31
C LYS A 73 21.74 3.09 -3.64
N TYR A 74 20.70 3.81 -3.23
CA TYR A 74 20.63 5.26 -3.38
C TYR A 74 21.75 5.95 -2.58
N ASN A 75 21.91 5.61 -1.30
CA ASN A 75 22.93 6.20 -0.46
C ASN A 75 24.35 5.93 -0.99
N SER A 76 24.62 4.71 -1.46
CA SER A 76 25.90 4.34 -2.05
C SER A 76 26.20 5.15 -3.31
N HIS A 77 25.19 5.37 -4.14
CA HIS A 77 25.33 6.20 -5.35
C HIS A 77 25.61 7.67 -4.98
N GLN A 78 24.89 8.23 -4.02
CA GLN A 78 25.06 9.62 -3.57
C GLN A 78 26.44 9.85 -2.97
N LEU A 79 26.98 8.88 -2.26
CA LEU A 79 28.32 8.97 -1.65
C LEU A 79 29.46 8.66 -2.63
N GLY A 80 29.13 8.28 -3.87
CA GLY A 80 30.13 7.95 -4.88
C GLY A 80 30.84 6.60 -4.67
N VAL A 81 30.32 5.75 -3.77
CA VAL A 81 30.89 4.42 -3.52
C VAL A 81 30.64 3.50 -4.71
N THR A 82 29.43 3.57 -5.28
CA THR A 82 29.08 2.87 -6.53
C THR A 82 28.39 3.83 -7.48
N VAL A 83 28.54 3.62 -8.79
CA VAL A 83 27.82 4.39 -9.81
C VAL A 83 26.61 3.57 -10.25
N ASN A 84 25.42 4.02 -9.84
CA ASN A 84 24.16 3.34 -10.18
C ASN A 84 23.06 4.40 -10.40
N PRO A 85 22.94 4.95 -11.63
CA PRO A 85 21.93 5.97 -11.93
C PRO A 85 20.48 5.49 -11.68
N ASP A 86 20.20 4.19 -11.88
CA ASP A 86 18.88 3.61 -11.65
C ASP A 86 18.46 3.70 -10.18
N ALA A 87 19.41 3.79 -9.25
CA ALA A 87 19.14 3.90 -7.83
C ALA A 87 18.35 5.17 -7.49
N VAL A 88 18.60 6.27 -8.23
CA VAL A 88 17.86 7.54 -8.04
C VAL A 88 16.39 7.36 -8.45
N ASP A 89 16.14 6.76 -9.62
CA ASP A 89 14.79 6.53 -10.11
C ASP A 89 14.01 5.57 -9.21
N ASN A 90 14.64 4.48 -8.78
CA ASN A 90 14.02 3.50 -7.90
C ASN A 90 13.67 4.08 -6.53
N TYR A 91 14.54 4.90 -5.98
CA TYR A 91 14.29 5.58 -4.71
C TYR A 91 13.17 6.62 -4.84
N THR A 92 13.15 7.36 -5.95
CA THR A 92 12.09 8.35 -6.24
C THR A 92 10.72 7.68 -6.36
N LYS A 93 10.63 6.56 -7.04
CA LYS A 93 9.39 5.77 -7.14
C LYS A 93 8.91 5.30 -5.75
N TYR A 94 9.85 4.83 -4.94
CA TYR A 94 9.55 4.39 -3.58
C TYR A 94 9.02 5.55 -2.72
N LEU A 95 9.67 6.72 -2.76
CA LEU A 95 9.21 7.90 -2.02
C LEU A 95 7.84 8.40 -2.49
N ASN A 96 7.56 8.37 -3.79
CA ASN A 96 6.25 8.72 -4.33
C ASN A 96 5.17 7.75 -3.86
N PHE A 97 5.51 6.46 -3.78
CA PHE A 97 4.61 5.44 -3.22
C PHE A 97 4.27 5.73 -1.76
N LEU A 98 5.27 6.08 -0.93
CA LEU A 98 5.03 6.45 0.47
C LEU A 98 4.12 7.69 0.57
N LYS A 99 4.32 8.67 -0.31
CA LYS A 99 3.49 9.87 -0.36
C LYS A 99 2.04 9.54 -0.72
N GLU A 100 1.81 8.64 -1.66
CA GLU A 100 0.46 8.19 -2.01
C GLU A 100 -0.23 7.51 -0.82
N ILE A 101 0.49 6.68 -0.07
CA ILE A 101 -0.05 6.05 1.13
C ILE A 101 -0.45 7.10 2.15
N ASP A 102 0.40 8.09 2.41
CA ASP A 102 0.10 9.17 3.34
C ASP A 102 -1.16 9.94 2.91
N ASN A 103 -1.34 10.19 1.62
CA ASN A 103 -2.54 10.83 1.09
C ASN A 103 -3.79 9.97 1.29
N ILE A 104 -3.70 8.65 1.08
CA ILE A 104 -4.81 7.72 1.30
C ILE A 104 -5.23 7.73 2.78
N LEU A 105 -4.25 7.75 3.70
CA LEU A 105 -4.48 7.67 5.13
C LEU A 105 -4.79 9.03 5.77
N LEU A 106 -4.65 10.13 5.04
CA LEU A 106 -4.90 11.48 5.55
C LEU A 106 -6.34 11.66 6.03
N GLN A 107 -7.29 10.95 5.42
CA GLN A 107 -8.70 10.97 5.79
C GLN A 107 -9.03 10.07 6.99
N GLY A 108 -8.06 9.33 7.51
CA GLY A 108 -8.25 8.36 8.56
C GLY A 108 -9.05 7.14 8.08
N PHE A 109 -9.72 6.51 9.00
CA PHE A 109 -10.58 5.35 8.69
C PHE A 109 -12.00 5.78 8.21
#